data_1976277832a776461c7241811b30a555
#
_entry.id   1976277832a776461c7241811b30a555
#
_cell.length_a   1.000
_cell.length_b   1.000
_cell.length_c   1.000
_cell.angle_alpha   90.00
_cell.angle_beta   90.00
_cell.angle_gamma   90.00
#
_symmetry.space_group_name_H-M   'P 1'
#
loop_
_entity.id
_entity.type
_entity.pdbx_description
1 polymer ?
#
loop_
_entity_poly.entity_id
_entity_poly.type
_entity_poly.pdbx_seq_one_letter_code
_entity_poly.pdbx_strand_id
1 'polypeptide(L)'
;MTTKEFQERSDLRIFLSYFKPHKKLFVLDMVCALTIALIDLAFPYLSRWCMYELLPQNAYRTFFTVMAVVAAAFAVRGVLTYIIGYYGHTFGILVEADIRRDLFRHMQELDFGYYDRNRTGALMSRLTSELFEITELAHHGPEDLFISLVTI
;
A
#
# COMPACT_ATOMS: atom_id res chain seq x y z
N MET A 1 -10.23 21.40 -5.40
CA MET A 1 -10.39 21.88 -4.00
C MET A 1 -10.12 23.36 -3.97
N THR A 2 -10.86 24.16 -3.19
CA THR A 2 -10.62 25.61 -3.09
C THR A 2 -9.58 25.91 -2.01
N THR A 3 -8.85 27.03 -2.14
CA THR A 3 -7.78 27.44 -1.20
C THR A 3 -8.27 27.52 0.26
N LYS A 4 -9.53 27.86 0.50
CA LYS A 4 -10.14 27.89 1.84
C LYS A 4 -10.32 26.51 2.47
N GLU A 5 -10.61 25.48 1.66
CA GLU A 5 -10.75 24.10 2.15
C GLU A 5 -9.43 23.49 2.59
N PHE A 6 -8.30 23.95 2.04
CA PHE A 6 -6.96 23.54 2.47
C PHE A 6 -6.57 24.13 3.84
N GLN A 7 -6.98 25.36 4.15
CA GLN A 7 -6.61 26.04 5.39
C GLN A 7 -7.33 25.52 6.64
N GLU A 8 -8.50 24.89 6.50
CA GLU A 8 -9.33 24.42 7.63
C GLU A 8 -9.14 22.92 7.97
N ARG A 9 -8.41 22.17 7.16
CA ARG A 9 -8.24 20.71 7.35
C ARG A 9 -6.82 20.37 7.82
N SER A 10 -6.69 19.37 8.69
CA SER A 10 -5.37 18.81 9.02
C SER A 10 -4.75 18.15 7.78
N ASP A 11 -3.43 18.25 7.64
CA ASP A 11 -2.65 17.74 6.51
C ASP A 11 -2.97 16.26 6.20
N LEU A 12 -3.12 15.44 7.24
CA LEU A 12 -3.54 14.03 7.12
C LEU A 12 -4.91 13.88 6.45
N ARG A 13 -5.87 14.75 6.76
CA ARG A 13 -7.21 14.69 6.16
C ARG A 13 -7.18 15.10 4.69
N ILE A 14 -6.34 16.06 4.34
CA ILE A 14 -6.11 16.47 2.96
C ILE A 14 -5.51 15.30 2.18
N PHE A 15 -4.44 14.70 2.70
CA PHE A 15 -3.78 13.57 2.09
C PHE A 15 -4.75 12.38 1.86
N LEU A 16 -5.49 11.97 2.88
CA LEU A 16 -6.49 10.91 2.76
C LEU A 16 -7.63 11.22 1.80
N SER A 17 -7.88 12.51 1.50
CA SER A 17 -8.90 12.87 0.52
C SER A 17 -8.55 12.47 -0.91
N TYR A 18 -7.25 12.37 -1.24
CA TYR A 18 -6.77 11.89 -2.53
C TYR A 18 -6.95 10.37 -2.73
N PHE A 19 -7.22 9.61 -1.66
CA PHE A 19 -7.52 8.18 -1.77
C PHE A 19 -8.95 7.91 -2.24
N LYS A 20 -9.88 8.85 -2.02
CA LYS A 20 -11.30 8.68 -2.35
C LYS A 20 -11.58 8.34 -3.81
N PRO A 21 -10.97 9.00 -4.81
CA PRO A 21 -11.18 8.66 -6.22
C PRO A 21 -10.73 7.24 -6.55
N HIS A 22 -9.66 6.76 -5.88
CA HIS A 22 -8.99 5.49 -6.16
C HIS A 22 -9.28 4.40 -5.12
N LYS A 23 -10.34 4.56 -4.32
CA LYS A 23 -10.70 3.65 -3.20
C LYS A 23 -10.82 2.18 -3.59
N LYS A 24 -11.17 1.87 -4.85
CA LYS A 24 -11.29 0.48 -5.32
C LYS A 24 -9.93 -0.21 -5.38
N LEU A 25 -8.90 0.50 -5.87
CA LEU A 25 -7.53 -0.02 -5.92
C LEU A 25 -6.97 -0.17 -4.51
N PHE A 26 -7.18 0.81 -3.65
CA PHE A 26 -6.77 0.76 -2.26
C PHE A 26 -7.40 -0.41 -1.50
N VAL A 27 -8.72 -0.64 -1.65
CA VAL A 27 -9.40 -1.76 -1.00
C VAL A 27 -8.92 -3.10 -1.55
N LEU A 28 -8.69 -3.21 -2.87
CA LEU A 28 -8.14 -4.41 -3.47
C LEU A 28 -6.76 -4.74 -2.87
N ASP A 29 -5.89 -3.76 -2.78
CA ASP A 29 -4.55 -3.86 -2.22
C ASP A 29 -4.60 -4.34 -0.77
N MET A 30 -5.39 -3.71 0.09
CA MET A 30 -5.59 -4.10 1.49
C MET A 30 -6.15 -5.52 1.67
N VAL A 31 -7.10 -5.94 0.82
CA VAL A 31 -7.65 -7.31 0.86
C VAL A 31 -6.60 -8.34 0.46
N CYS A 32 -5.81 -8.05 -0.57
CA CYS A 32 -4.70 -8.93 -0.97
C CYS A 32 -3.64 -9.03 0.13
N ALA A 33 -3.23 -7.91 0.73
CA ALA A 33 -2.27 -7.87 1.82
C ALA A 33 -2.75 -8.66 3.05
N LEU A 34 -4.02 -8.50 3.43
CA LEU A 34 -4.63 -9.28 4.53
C LEU A 34 -4.60 -10.78 4.23
N THR A 35 -4.94 -11.16 3.00
CA THR A 35 -4.96 -12.58 2.62
C THR A 35 -3.55 -13.18 2.68
N ILE A 36 -2.54 -12.45 2.21
CA ILE A 36 -1.12 -12.87 2.31
C ILE A 36 -0.72 -13.02 3.78
N ALA A 37 -1.02 -12.03 4.62
CA ALA A 37 -0.69 -12.09 6.04
C ALA A 37 -1.32 -13.29 6.75
N LEU A 38 -2.56 -13.65 6.43
CA LEU A 38 -3.23 -14.84 6.98
C LEU A 38 -2.57 -16.15 6.51
N ILE A 39 -2.15 -16.23 5.25
CA ILE A 39 -1.41 -17.40 4.74
C ILE A 39 -0.07 -17.53 5.47
N ASP A 40 0.66 -16.43 5.61
CA ASP A 40 1.98 -16.42 6.26
C ASP A 40 1.88 -16.75 7.76
N LEU A 41 0.82 -16.31 8.44
CA LEU A 41 0.56 -16.64 9.83
C LEU A 41 0.12 -18.11 10.03
N ALA A 42 -0.65 -18.66 9.09
CA ALA A 42 -1.13 -20.04 9.17
C ALA A 42 0.01 -21.07 8.95
N PHE A 43 1.02 -20.72 8.17
CA PHE A 43 2.10 -21.64 7.77
C PHE A 43 2.89 -22.23 8.94
N PRO A 44 3.45 -21.46 9.89
CA PRO A 44 4.20 -22.01 11.01
C PRO A 44 3.33 -22.90 11.91
N TYR A 45 2.04 -22.54 12.08
CA TYR A 45 1.10 -23.36 12.86
C TYR A 45 0.84 -24.72 12.18
N LEU A 46 0.53 -24.71 10.88
CA LEU A 46 0.30 -25.94 10.10
C LEU A 46 1.55 -26.81 10.03
N SER A 47 2.71 -26.21 9.81
CA SER A 47 4.00 -26.92 9.78
C SER A 47 4.28 -27.61 11.11
N ARG A 48 4.08 -26.91 12.22
CA ARG A 48 4.24 -27.48 13.56
C ARG A 48 3.30 -28.67 13.78
N TRP A 49 2.02 -28.50 13.46
CA TRP A 49 1.02 -29.56 13.59
C TRP A 49 1.39 -30.81 12.76
N CYS A 50 1.80 -30.61 11.52
CA CYS A 50 2.25 -31.69 10.64
C CYS A 50 3.45 -32.46 11.22
N MET A 51 4.44 -31.76 11.73
CA MET A 51 5.69 -32.34 12.23
C MET A 51 5.51 -33.07 13.57
N TYR A 52 4.73 -32.52 14.49
CA TYR A 52 4.64 -33.06 15.86
C TYR A 52 3.47 -33.99 16.08
N GLU A 53 2.44 -33.92 15.24
CA GLU A 53 1.25 -34.77 15.41
C GLU A 53 1.06 -35.78 14.27
N LEU A 54 1.05 -35.32 13.01
CA LEU A 54 0.72 -36.20 11.89
C LEU A 54 1.82 -37.20 11.56
N LEU A 55 3.09 -36.78 11.59
CA LEU A 55 4.23 -37.67 11.28
C LEU A 55 4.41 -38.77 12.33
N PRO A 56 4.39 -38.48 13.65
CA PRO A 56 4.54 -39.54 14.66
C PRO A 56 3.38 -40.56 14.67
N GLN A 57 2.18 -40.12 14.25
CA GLN A 57 1.00 -41.00 14.14
C GLN A 57 0.94 -41.79 12.83
N ASN A 58 1.97 -41.67 11.97
CA ASN A 58 2.00 -42.30 10.63
C ASN A 58 0.78 -41.89 9.75
N ALA A 59 0.18 -40.72 10.00
CA ALA A 59 -0.96 -40.20 9.25
C ALA A 59 -0.55 -39.57 7.90
N TYR A 60 0.19 -40.31 7.11
CA TYR A 60 0.82 -39.83 5.87
C TYR A 60 -0.18 -39.25 4.88
N ARG A 61 -1.37 -39.87 4.75
CA ARG A 61 -2.40 -39.35 3.83
C ARG A 61 -2.83 -37.93 4.20
N THR A 62 -3.10 -37.69 5.49
CA THR A 62 -3.47 -36.36 5.99
C THR A 62 -2.31 -35.38 5.84
N PHE A 63 -1.08 -35.82 6.18
CA PHE A 63 0.11 -35.01 5.99
C PHE A 63 0.28 -34.50 4.54
N PHE A 64 0.23 -35.39 3.55
CA PHE A 64 0.36 -35.00 2.16
C PHE A 64 -0.81 -34.13 1.66
N THR A 65 -2.02 -34.36 2.17
CA THR A 65 -3.17 -33.51 1.86
C THR A 65 -2.95 -32.08 2.37
N VAL A 66 -2.52 -31.93 3.63
CA VAL A 66 -2.22 -30.62 4.21
C VAL A 66 -1.08 -29.93 3.46
N MET A 67 -0.01 -30.67 3.12
CA MET A 67 1.10 -30.12 2.31
C MET A 67 0.64 -29.63 0.93
N ALA A 68 -0.26 -30.37 0.27
CA ALA A 68 -0.83 -29.96 -1.02
C ALA A 68 -1.67 -28.68 -0.87
N VAL A 69 -2.46 -28.56 0.19
CA VAL A 69 -3.24 -27.33 0.48
C VAL A 69 -2.32 -26.14 0.76
N VAL A 70 -1.26 -26.36 1.54
CA VAL A 70 -0.26 -25.32 1.82
C VAL A 70 0.42 -24.89 0.51
N ALA A 71 0.85 -25.84 -0.33
CA ALA A 71 1.46 -25.52 -1.61
C ALA A 71 0.51 -24.71 -2.52
N ALA A 72 -0.78 -25.06 -2.57
CA ALA A 72 -1.79 -24.30 -3.29
C ALA A 72 -1.98 -22.89 -2.71
N ALA A 73 -2.00 -22.74 -1.37
CA ALA A 73 -2.09 -21.44 -0.71
C ALA A 73 -0.88 -20.55 -1.05
N PHE A 74 0.34 -21.10 -1.10
CA PHE A 74 1.53 -20.36 -1.53
C PHE A 74 1.52 -19.98 -3.01
N ALA A 75 0.93 -20.81 -3.89
CA ALA A 75 0.70 -20.43 -5.28
C ALA A 75 -0.25 -19.23 -5.38
N VAL A 76 -1.36 -19.25 -4.62
CA VAL A 76 -2.29 -18.11 -4.52
C VAL A 76 -1.57 -16.88 -3.96
N ARG A 77 -0.75 -17.03 -2.90
CA ARG A 77 0.07 -15.95 -2.34
C ARG A 77 0.95 -15.30 -3.42
N GLY A 78 1.62 -16.09 -4.26
CA GLY A 78 2.43 -15.57 -5.37
C GLY A 78 1.62 -14.71 -6.35
N VAL A 79 0.40 -15.14 -6.71
CA VAL A 79 -0.52 -14.37 -7.55
C VAL A 79 -0.94 -13.06 -6.87
N LEU A 80 -1.29 -13.12 -5.58
CA LEU A 80 -1.68 -11.93 -4.81
C LEU A 80 -0.53 -10.93 -4.69
N THR A 81 0.70 -11.39 -4.47
CA THR A 81 1.90 -10.55 -4.46
C THR A 81 2.09 -9.82 -5.80
N TYR A 82 1.86 -10.51 -6.92
CA TYR A 82 1.89 -9.86 -8.23
C TYR A 82 0.79 -8.80 -8.39
N ILE A 83 -0.42 -9.09 -7.90
CA ILE A 83 -1.55 -8.15 -7.93
C ILE A 83 -1.22 -6.88 -7.11
N ILE A 84 -0.70 -7.02 -5.90
CA ILE A 84 -0.25 -5.89 -5.06
C ILE A 84 0.83 -5.08 -5.81
N GLY A 85 1.86 -5.75 -6.33
CA GLY A 85 2.93 -5.07 -7.06
C GLY A 85 2.42 -4.25 -8.24
N TYR A 86 1.42 -4.73 -8.97
CA TYR A 86 0.87 -4.01 -10.10
C TYR A 86 -0.15 -2.93 -9.70
N TYR A 87 -1.18 -3.32 -8.93
CA TYR A 87 -2.29 -2.41 -8.61
C TYR A 87 -1.97 -1.45 -7.46
N GLY A 88 -1.14 -1.87 -6.51
CA GLY A 88 -0.68 -1.00 -5.43
C GLY A 88 0.20 0.14 -5.96
N HIS A 89 1.20 -0.16 -6.79
CA HIS A 89 1.98 0.90 -7.46
C HIS A 89 1.11 1.77 -8.38
N THR A 90 0.15 1.19 -9.10
CA THR A 90 -0.80 1.97 -9.90
C THR A 90 -1.60 2.94 -9.03
N PHE A 91 -2.06 2.51 -7.86
CA PHE A 91 -2.73 3.38 -6.89
C PHE A 91 -1.83 4.54 -6.46
N GLY A 92 -0.57 4.26 -6.08
CA GLY A 92 0.40 5.28 -5.71
C GLY A 92 0.59 6.32 -6.83
N ILE A 93 0.83 5.89 -8.06
CA ILE A 93 1.02 6.75 -9.23
C ILE A 93 -0.21 7.65 -9.48
N LEU A 94 -1.42 7.12 -9.32
CA LEU A 94 -2.65 7.91 -9.53
C LEU A 94 -2.84 8.96 -8.43
N VAL A 95 -2.57 8.63 -7.18
CA VAL A 95 -2.58 9.58 -6.06
C VAL A 95 -1.54 10.67 -6.27
N GLU A 96 -0.32 10.30 -6.68
CA GLU A 96 0.74 11.24 -7.02
C GLU A 96 0.33 12.20 -8.14
N ALA A 97 -0.24 11.68 -9.21
CA ALA A 97 -0.68 12.48 -10.35
C ALA A 97 -1.75 13.51 -9.95
N ASP A 98 -2.66 13.14 -9.06
CA ASP A 98 -3.70 14.04 -8.57
C ASP A 98 -3.11 15.14 -7.67
N ILE A 99 -2.23 14.80 -6.73
CA ILE A 99 -1.53 15.77 -5.88
C ILE A 99 -0.67 16.70 -6.74
N ARG A 100 0.12 16.15 -7.67
CA ARG A 100 0.97 16.94 -8.59
C ARG A 100 0.15 17.92 -9.41
N ARG A 101 -1.01 17.49 -9.91
CA ARG A 101 -1.91 18.35 -10.68
C ARG A 101 -2.45 19.54 -9.85
N ASP A 102 -2.85 19.28 -8.63
CA ASP A 102 -3.38 20.31 -7.73
C ASP A 102 -2.28 21.27 -7.28
N LEU A 103 -1.08 20.77 -6.95
CA LEU A 103 0.09 21.59 -6.63
C LEU A 103 0.51 22.47 -7.81
N PHE A 104 0.58 21.90 -9.01
CA PHE A 104 0.97 22.66 -10.20
C PHE A 104 -0.06 23.75 -10.52
N ARG A 105 -1.36 23.46 -10.39
CA ARG A 105 -2.40 24.46 -10.55
C ARG A 105 -2.25 25.59 -9.54
N HIS A 106 -2.03 25.27 -8.28
CA HIS A 106 -1.84 26.29 -7.24
C HIS A 106 -0.59 27.15 -7.52
N MET A 107 0.50 26.54 -7.97
CA MET A 107 1.70 27.30 -8.37
C MET A 107 1.40 28.30 -9.50
N GLN A 108 0.55 27.98 -10.44
CA GLN A 108 0.19 28.92 -11.53
C GLN A 108 -0.65 30.13 -11.05
N GLU A 109 -1.28 30.03 -9.89
CA GLU A 109 -2.06 31.10 -9.27
C GLU A 109 -1.21 32.06 -8.41
N LEU A 110 0.06 31.72 -8.15
CA LEU A 110 0.96 32.50 -7.33
C LEU A 110 1.51 33.71 -8.09
N ASP A 111 1.76 34.82 -7.38
CA ASP A 111 2.29 36.05 -7.96
C ASP A 111 3.78 35.94 -8.30
N PHE A 112 4.26 36.86 -9.15
CA PHE A 112 5.67 36.91 -9.53
C PHE A 112 6.59 37.16 -8.32
N GLY A 113 6.14 37.95 -7.33
CA GLY A 113 6.90 38.22 -6.12
C GLY A 113 7.16 36.97 -5.29
N TYR A 114 6.32 35.96 -5.37
CA TYR A 114 6.58 34.65 -4.77
C TYR A 114 7.78 33.94 -5.44
N TYR A 115 7.83 33.95 -6.79
CA TYR A 115 8.90 33.32 -7.57
C TYR A 115 10.24 34.05 -7.44
N ASP A 116 10.23 35.37 -7.25
CA ASP A 116 11.42 36.17 -6.98
C ASP A 116 12.05 35.83 -5.63
N ARG A 117 11.23 35.45 -4.63
CA ARG A 117 11.69 35.09 -3.28
C ARG A 117 12.01 33.60 -3.14
N ASN A 118 11.49 32.75 -3.99
CA ASN A 118 11.65 31.30 -3.92
C ASN A 118 12.37 30.78 -5.17
N ARG A 119 13.40 29.95 -4.96
CA ARG A 119 14.15 29.36 -6.08
C ARG A 119 13.25 28.40 -6.85
N THR A 120 13.06 28.64 -8.13
CA THR A 120 12.24 27.77 -9.00
C THR A 120 12.69 26.30 -8.97
N GLY A 121 14.02 26.05 -8.88
CA GLY A 121 14.56 24.70 -8.75
C GLY A 121 14.09 23.97 -7.47
N ALA A 122 13.96 24.66 -6.34
CA ALA A 122 13.45 24.08 -5.12
C ALA A 122 11.96 23.72 -5.22
N LEU A 123 11.17 24.56 -5.91
CA LEU A 123 9.77 24.29 -6.18
C LEU A 123 9.60 23.07 -7.11
N MET A 124 10.46 22.94 -8.11
CA MET A 124 10.45 21.78 -9.00
C MET A 124 10.87 20.49 -8.29
N SER A 125 11.83 20.54 -7.36
CA SER A 125 12.21 19.39 -6.52
C SER A 125 11.02 18.88 -5.70
N ARG A 126 10.20 19.77 -5.14
CA ARG A 126 8.98 19.41 -4.40
C ARG A 126 7.94 18.70 -5.28
N LEU A 127 7.78 19.16 -6.53
CA LEU A 127 6.84 18.56 -7.48
C LEU A 127 7.30 17.21 -8.04
N THR A 128 8.58 16.89 -7.91
CA THR A 128 9.17 15.65 -8.45
C THR A 128 9.61 14.72 -7.34
N SER A 129 10.78 14.96 -6.75
CA SER A 129 11.41 14.02 -5.83
C SER A 129 10.71 13.91 -4.48
N GLU A 130 10.34 15.04 -3.87
CA GLU A 130 9.67 15.03 -2.56
C GLU A 130 8.25 14.45 -2.66
N LEU A 131 7.55 14.68 -3.77
CA LEU A 131 6.23 14.13 -3.99
C LEU A 131 6.28 12.61 -4.19
N PHE A 132 7.29 12.10 -4.85
CA PHE A 132 7.51 10.65 -5.01
C PHE A 132 7.65 9.94 -3.66
N GLU A 133 8.42 10.51 -2.71
CA GLU A 133 8.57 9.94 -1.37
C GLU A 133 7.24 9.89 -0.61
N ILE A 134 6.39 10.93 -0.74
CA ILE A 134 5.05 10.95 -0.15
C ILE A 134 4.17 9.85 -0.75
N THR A 135 4.34 9.55 -2.02
CA THR A 135 3.55 8.54 -2.73
C THR A 135 3.95 7.13 -2.34
N GLU A 136 5.24 6.89 -2.18
CA GLU A 136 5.74 5.63 -1.63
C GLU A 136 5.16 5.39 -0.22
N LEU A 137 5.14 6.43 0.62
CA LEU A 137 4.48 6.37 1.92
C LEU A 137 2.97 6.11 1.82
N ALA A 138 2.29 6.65 0.80
CA ALA A 138 0.86 6.46 0.59
C ALA A 138 0.49 5.00 0.28
N HIS A 139 1.36 4.28 -0.42
CA HIS A 139 1.17 2.88 -0.77
C HIS A 139 1.66 1.96 0.36
N HIS A 140 2.93 2.04 0.71
CA HIS A 140 3.54 1.14 1.69
C HIS A 140 3.13 1.43 3.13
N GLY A 141 2.91 2.70 3.51
CA GLY A 141 2.59 3.07 4.88
C GLY A 141 1.35 2.36 5.45
N PRO A 142 0.17 2.43 4.82
CA PRO A 142 -1.02 1.72 5.27
C PRO A 142 -0.88 0.19 5.20
N GLU A 143 -0.21 -0.34 4.18
CA GLU A 143 0.03 -1.76 3.99
C GLU A 143 0.90 -2.33 5.12
N ASP A 144 2.07 -1.75 5.37
CA ASP A 144 3.01 -2.18 6.39
C ASP A 144 2.41 -2.06 7.80
N LEU A 145 1.70 -0.97 8.07
CA LEU A 145 1.04 -0.75 9.34
C LEU A 145 -0.06 -1.79 9.59
N PHE A 146 -0.81 -2.14 8.56
CA PHE A 146 -1.86 -3.14 8.63
C PHE A 146 -1.30 -4.55 8.81
N ILE A 147 -0.28 -4.93 8.03
CA ILE A 147 0.41 -6.22 8.16
C ILE A 147 1.04 -6.35 9.54
N SER A 148 1.71 -5.32 10.04
CA SER A 148 2.32 -5.32 11.38
C SER A 148 1.28 -5.52 12.47
N LEU A 149 0.11 -4.88 12.37
CA LEU A 149 -0.97 -5.02 13.34
C LEU A 149 -1.58 -6.43 13.38
N VAL A 150 -1.60 -7.13 12.23
CA VAL A 150 -2.14 -8.49 12.12
C VAL A 150 -1.14 -9.55 12.55
N THR A 151 0.18 -9.26 12.42
CA THR A 151 1.25 -10.24 12.68
C THR A 151 1.84 -10.17 14.09
N ILE A 152 1.58 -9.10 14.85
CA ILE A 152 1.95 -8.97 16.28
C ILE A 152 0.90 -9.69 17.15
#